data_eecc4f2497b1170f7f455eb88dcb0075
#
_entry.id   eecc4f2497b1170f7f455eb88dcb0075
#
_cell.length_a   1.000
_cell.length_b   1.000
_cell.length_c   1.000
_cell.angle_alpha   90.00
_cell.angle_beta   90.00
_cell.angle_gamma   90.00
#
_symmetry.space_group_name_H-M   'P 1'
#
loop_
_entity.id
_entity.type
_entity.pdbx_description
1 polymer ?
#
loop_
_entity_poly.entity_id
_entity_poly.type
_entity_poly.pdbx_seq_one_letter_code
_entity_poly.pdbx_strand_id
1 'polypeptide(L)'
;YTTLFRSYAGNYAHKSVQECAMEIQDTYVRLDRSIANLLDVLDKKVGLQNVLLFVTSTGYTDSESPDSGLYKIPGGEFYLNRCAALLNMYLMATYGEGKYVETHHNQQIYLNHKLLEKKELNLTEIQQKSAEFLMQFSGVNEAYSANRLLLGSWTPEIYKIRNGYHRKRSGDLVIDVLPGWTIVNENGGENKVVRHSYIPSPLIFMGHSVKPAV
;
A
#
# COMPACT_ATOMS: atom_id res chain seq x y z
N TYR A 1 -14.25 13.19 -16.83
CA TYR A 1 -12.94 13.42 -16.20
C TYR A 1 -13.01 13.01 -14.73
N THR A 2 -12.08 12.19 -14.27
CA THR A 2 -11.95 11.80 -12.86
C THR A 2 -10.77 12.57 -12.27
N THR A 3 -11.02 13.40 -11.29
CA THR A 3 -9.98 14.11 -10.56
C THR A 3 -9.87 13.51 -9.16
N LEU A 4 -8.66 13.09 -8.81
CA LEU A 4 -8.35 12.54 -7.49
C LEU A 4 -7.64 13.61 -6.66
N PHE A 5 -8.26 14.03 -5.58
CA PHE A 5 -7.64 14.88 -4.57
C PHE A 5 -7.19 14.01 -3.40
N ARG A 6 -5.98 14.23 -2.96
CA ARG A 6 -5.45 13.61 -1.75
C ARG A 6 -5.11 14.69 -0.74
N SER A 7 -5.73 14.60 0.41
CA SER A 7 -5.30 15.35 1.60
C SER A 7 -4.61 14.40 2.55
N TYR A 8 -3.51 14.83 3.12
CA TYR A 8 -2.65 13.99 3.91
C TYR A 8 -2.33 14.64 5.26
N ALA A 9 -2.83 14.03 6.32
CA ALA A 9 -2.52 14.43 7.69
C ALA A 9 -1.21 13.80 8.22
N GLY A 10 -0.50 13.07 7.39
CA GLY A 10 0.61 12.21 7.77
C GLY A 10 1.95 12.90 7.99
N ASN A 11 2.04 14.22 7.82
CA ASN A 11 3.22 14.96 8.21
C ASN A 11 3.51 14.89 9.73
N TYR A 12 2.60 14.30 10.48
CA TYR A 12 2.66 14.12 11.93
C TYR A 12 2.94 12.67 12.35
N ALA A 13 3.34 11.82 11.43
CA ALA A 13 3.51 10.37 11.62
C ALA A 13 4.51 9.95 12.70
N HIS A 14 5.35 10.87 13.14
CA HIS A 14 6.34 10.61 14.21
C HIS A 14 5.89 11.06 15.60
N LYS A 15 4.66 11.55 15.71
CA LYS A 15 4.07 12.02 16.97
C LYS A 15 2.77 11.29 17.24
N SER A 16 2.40 11.13 18.50
CA SER A 16 1.11 10.57 18.85
C SER A 16 -0.04 11.49 18.40
N VAL A 17 -1.20 10.91 18.14
CA VAL A 17 -2.42 11.70 17.80
C VAL A 17 -2.75 12.73 18.87
N GLN A 18 -2.45 12.45 20.13
CA GLN A 18 -2.66 13.36 21.24
C GLN A 18 -1.71 14.56 21.20
N GLU A 19 -0.44 14.33 20.86
CA GLU A 19 0.56 15.41 20.72
C GLU A 19 0.28 16.33 19.53
N CYS A 20 -0.41 15.85 18.52
CA CYS A 20 -0.75 16.60 17.30
C CYS A 20 -2.24 16.94 17.19
N ALA A 21 -3.01 16.82 18.26
CA ALA A 21 -4.47 17.00 18.21
C ALA A 21 -4.88 18.36 17.62
N MET A 22 -4.16 19.44 17.95
CA MET A 22 -4.46 20.78 17.42
C MET A 22 -4.12 20.89 15.92
N GLU A 23 -3.00 20.36 15.51
CA GLU A 23 -2.56 20.39 14.10
C GLU A 23 -3.47 19.52 13.22
N ILE A 24 -3.91 18.38 13.74
CA ILE A 24 -4.88 17.51 13.06
C ILE A 24 -6.22 18.23 12.92
N GLN A 25 -6.70 18.88 13.99
CA GLN A 25 -7.92 19.67 13.95
C GLN A 25 -7.83 20.82 12.93
N ASP A 26 -6.73 21.58 12.92
CA ASP A 26 -6.49 22.63 11.92
C ASP A 26 -6.47 22.08 10.49
N THR A 27 -5.86 20.91 10.30
CA THR A 27 -5.84 20.23 9.01
C THR A 27 -7.26 19.91 8.51
N TYR A 28 -8.13 19.40 9.38
CA TYR A 28 -9.53 19.13 9.03
C TYR A 28 -10.31 20.42 8.71
N VAL A 29 -10.11 21.49 9.48
CA VAL A 29 -10.75 22.79 9.22
C VAL A 29 -10.31 23.37 7.87
N ARG A 30 -9.02 23.25 7.53
CA ARG A 30 -8.50 23.69 6.23
C ARG A 30 -9.02 22.81 5.09
N LEU A 31 -9.13 21.50 5.31
CA LEU A 31 -9.71 20.58 4.35
C LEU A 31 -11.17 20.92 4.07
N ASP A 32 -11.97 21.20 5.10
CA ASP A 32 -13.36 21.60 4.96
C ASP A 32 -13.50 22.86 4.11
N ARG A 33 -12.70 23.90 4.40
CA ARG A 33 -12.66 25.12 3.57
C ARG A 33 -12.27 24.85 2.12
N SER A 34 -11.31 23.95 1.90
CA SER A 34 -10.87 23.58 0.57
C SER A 34 -11.95 22.85 -0.23
N ILE A 35 -12.69 21.97 0.45
CA ILE A 35 -13.86 21.29 -0.12
C ILE A 35 -14.96 22.30 -0.43
N ALA A 36 -15.27 23.25 0.46
CA ALA A 36 -16.27 24.29 0.21
C ALA A 36 -15.90 25.12 -1.03
N ASN A 37 -14.66 25.57 -1.14
CA ASN A 37 -14.18 26.31 -2.31
C ASN A 37 -14.27 25.49 -3.59
N LEU A 38 -13.94 24.18 -3.53
CA LEU A 38 -14.08 23.27 -4.67
C LEU A 38 -15.54 23.17 -5.12
N LEU A 39 -16.47 23.01 -4.17
CA LEU A 39 -17.90 22.93 -4.46
C LEU A 39 -18.42 24.21 -5.09
N ASP A 40 -18.03 25.39 -4.59
CA ASP A 40 -18.38 26.68 -5.18
C ASP A 40 -17.90 26.82 -6.62
N VAL A 41 -16.68 26.38 -6.91
CA VAL A 41 -16.13 26.41 -8.27
C VAL A 41 -16.88 25.43 -9.19
N LEU A 42 -17.18 24.23 -8.69
CA LEU A 42 -17.92 23.22 -9.45
C LEU A 42 -19.34 23.71 -9.75
N ASP A 43 -20.01 24.32 -8.77
CA ASP A 43 -21.36 24.86 -8.96
C ASP A 43 -21.38 25.94 -10.04
N LYS A 44 -20.46 26.90 -9.96
CA LYS A 44 -20.36 28.01 -10.94
C LYS A 44 -20.00 27.54 -12.35
N LYS A 45 -19.22 26.49 -12.51
CA LYS A 45 -18.71 26.05 -13.83
C LYS A 45 -19.50 24.92 -14.46
N VAL A 46 -20.02 24.01 -13.69
CA VAL A 46 -20.65 22.78 -14.16
C VAL A 46 -22.06 22.62 -13.63
N GLY A 47 -22.37 23.23 -12.48
CA GLY A 47 -23.57 23.00 -11.70
C GLY A 47 -23.49 21.72 -10.86
N LEU A 48 -23.75 21.81 -9.57
CA LEU A 48 -23.66 20.64 -8.64
C LEU A 48 -24.60 19.50 -9.03
N GLN A 49 -25.70 19.79 -9.73
CA GLN A 49 -26.61 18.77 -10.24
C GLN A 49 -25.96 17.83 -11.28
N ASN A 50 -24.84 18.23 -11.89
CA ASN A 50 -24.10 17.43 -12.87
C ASN A 50 -22.84 16.79 -12.27
N VAL A 51 -22.67 16.88 -10.95
CA VAL A 51 -21.48 16.38 -10.23
C VAL A 51 -21.87 15.24 -9.31
N LEU A 52 -21.06 14.19 -9.30
CA LEU A 52 -21.08 13.15 -8.27
C LEU A 52 -19.75 13.21 -7.51
N LEU A 53 -19.82 13.52 -6.23
CA LEU A 53 -18.68 13.60 -5.33
C LEU A 53 -18.61 12.37 -4.42
N PHE A 54 -17.42 11.84 -4.26
CA PHE A 54 -17.12 10.77 -3.30
C PHE A 54 -16.05 11.28 -2.33
N VAL A 55 -16.29 11.06 -1.03
CA VAL A 55 -15.28 11.28 0.00
C VAL A 55 -15.07 9.97 0.74
N THR A 56 -13.84 9.52 0.80
CA THR A 56 -13.45 8.31 1.53
C THR A 56 -12.02 8.45 2.05
N SER A 57 -11.66 7.63 3.02
CA SER A 57 -10.27 7.50 3.45
C SER A 57 -9.60 6.30 2.78
N THR A 58 -8.28 6.38 2.61
CA THR A 58 -7.48 5.34 1.95
C THR A 58 -6.48 4.66 2.89
N GLY A 59 -6.58 4.89 4.17
CA GLY A 59 -5.64 4.34 5.14
C GLY A 59 -6.05 4.61 6.57
N TYR A 60 -5.12 4.39 7.46
CA TYR A 60 -5.25 4.66 8.88
C TYR A 60 -3.94 5.27 9.39
N THR A 61 -4.05 6.07 10.44
CA THR A 61 -2.91 6.48 11.26
C THR A 61 -2.88 5.60 12.51
N ASP A 62 -1.71 5.12 12.87
CA ASP A 62 -1.56 4.38 14.12
C ASP A 62 -1.60 5.35 15.28
N SER A 63 -2.64 5.25 16.08
CA SER A 63 -2.82 6.08 17.28
C SER A 63 -1.99 5.60 18.46
N GLU A 64 -1.26 4.61 18.44
CA GLU A 64 -0.25 4.10 19.37
C GLU A 64 0.15 2.70 18.88
N SER A 65 1.44 2.39 18.91
CA SER A 65 1.86 1.01 18.82
C SER A 65 1.27 0.30 20.04
N PRO A 66 0.40 -0.71 19.89
CA PRO A 66 -0.01 -1.49 21.04
C PRO A 66 1.28 -1.96 21.72
N ASP A 67 1.35 -1.87 23.01
CA ASP A 67 2.51 -2.33 23.77
C ASP A 67 2.65 -3.84 23.55
N SER A 68 3.34 -4.18 22.46
CA SER A 68 3.52 -5.55 22.00
C SER A 68 4.26 -6.40 23.04
N GLY A 69 5.03 -5.74 23.91
CA GLY A 69 5.69 -6.36 25.03
C GLY A 69 4.72 -6.85 26.11
N LEU A 70 3.66 -6.11 26.38
CA LEU A 70 2.64 -6.45 27.37
C LEU A 70 1.80 -7.67 26.95
N TYR A 71 1.50 -7.80 25.66
CA TYR A 71 0.65 -8.87 25.12
C TYR A 71 1.43 -10.01 24.46
N LYS A 72 2.79 -9.98 24.49
CA LYS A 72 3.65 -10.98 23.83
C LYS A 72 3.28 -11.21 22.35
N ILE A 73 2.80 -10.18 21.68
CA ILE A 73 2.48 -10.26 20.26
C ILE A 73 3.81 -10.27 19.48
N PRO A 74 4.08 -11.30 18.66
CA PRO A 74 5.27 -11.30 17.81
C PRO A 74 5.23 -10.07 16.90
N GLY A 75 6.26 -9.28 16.95
CA GLY A 75 6.36 -8.08 16.14
C GLY A 75 7.82 -7.76 15.83
N GLY A 76 8.04 -6.86 14.91
CA GLY A 76 9.37 -6.44 14.50
C GLY A 76 9.30 -5.39 13.41
N GLU A 77 10.46 -5.05 12.86
CA GLU A 77 10.58 -4.13 11.76
C GLU A 77 10.84 -4.89 10.45
N PHE A 78 10.06 -4.58 9.43
CA PHE A 78 10.21 -5.14 8.09
C PHE A 78 10.72 -4.09 7.12
N TYR A 79 11.84 -4.37 6.47
CA TYR A 79 12.55 -3.48 5.56
C TYR A 79 12.49 -4.03 4.12
N LEU A 80 11.63 -3.48 3.29
CA LEU A 80 11.45 -3.91 1.91
C LEU A 80 12.72 -3.76 1.06
N ASN A 81 13.46 -2.68 1.25
CA ASN A 81 14.71 -2.41 0.54
C ASN A 81 15.77 -3.48 0.81
N ARG A 82 15.89 -3.94 2.06
CA ARG A 82 16.80 -5.03 2.43
C ARG A 82 16.41 -6.35 1.81
N CYS A 83 15.10 -6.68 1.82
CA CYS A 83 14.58 -7.86 1.15
C CYS A 83 14.86 -7.82 -0.35
N ALA A 84 14.64 -6.67 -1.00
CA ALA A 84 14.89 -6.46 -2.42
C ALA A 84 16.39 -6.61 -2.77
N ALA A 85 17.29 -6.07 -1.94
CA ALA A 85 18.73 -6.20 -2.11
C ALA A 85 19.19 -7.65 -1.96
N LEU A 86 18.74 -8.35 -0.93
CA LEU A 86 19.07 -9.77 -0.71
C LEU A 86 18.50 -10.67 -1.79
N LEU A 87 17.29 -10.39 -2.28
CA LEU A 87 16.73 -11.09 -3.43
C LEU A 87 17.60 -10.91 -4.67
N ASN A 88 18.06 -9.68 -4.93
CA ASN A 88 18.96 -9.43 -6.07
C ASN A 88 20.25 -10.23 -5.94
N MET A 89 20.85 -10.30 -4.75
CA MET A 89 22.06 -11.11 -4.49
C MET A 89 21.78 -12.60 -4.70
N TYR A 90 20.67 -13.12 -4.22
CA TYR A 90 20.25 -14.50 -4.43
C TYR A 90 20.13 -14.84 -5.93
N LEU A 91 19.45 -13.98 -6.69
CA LEU A 91 19.30 -14.17 -8.14
C LEU A 91 20.63 -14.05 -8.89
N MET A 92 21.54 -13.17 -8.44
CA MET A 92 22.90 -13.09 -8.98
C MET A 92 23.69 -14.37 -8.73
N ALA A 93 23.61 -14.92 -7.53
CA ALA A 93 24.28 -16.17 -7.19
C ALA A 93 23.74 -17.37 -8.01
N THR A 94 22.45 -17.34 -8.33
CA THR A 94 21.78 -18.45 -9.05
C THR A 94 21.95 -18.34 -10.56
N TYR A 95 21.87 -17.13 -11.13
CA TYR A 95 21.78 -16.91 -12.59
C TYR A 95 22.92 -16.05 -13.16
N GLY A 96 23.93 -15.75 -12.32
CA GLY A 96 25.10 -14.95 -12.69
C GLY A 96 24.86 -13.45 -12.57
N GLU A 97 25.91 -12.67 -12.80
CA GLU A 97 25.90 -11.22 -12.60
C GLU A 97 24.75 -10.50 -13.33
N GLY A 98 24.15 -9.53 -12.63
CA GLY A 98 23.11 -8.68 -13.20
C GLY A 98 22.22 -8.02 -12.15
N LYS A 99 21.57 -6.93 -12.51
CA LYS A 99 20.56 -6.27 -11.69
C LYS A 99 19.18 -6.86 -12.01
N TYR A 100 18.79 -7.89 -11.29
CA TYR A 100 17.51 -8.61 -11.47
C TYR A 100 16.32 -7.88 -10.85
N VAL A 101 16.55 -7.19 -9.74
CA VAL A 101 15.53 -6.33 -9.12
C VAL A 101 15.69 -4.91 -9.68
N GLU A 102 14.69 -4.44 -10.44
CA GLU A 102 14.72 -3.10 -11.03
C GLU A 102 14.40 -2.05 -9.98
N THR A 103 13.31 -2.23 -9.25
CA THR A 103 12.86 -1.33 -8.18
C THR A 103 11.93 -2.04 -7.20
N HIS A 104 11.59 -1.38 -6.12
CA HIS A 104 10.61 -1.82 -5.13
C HIS A 104 9.77 -0.64 -4.63
N HIS A 105 8.50 -0.87 -4.34
CA HIS A 105 7.59 0.16 -3.82
C HIS A 105 6.34 -0.48 -3.19
N ASN A 106 5.89 0.05 -2.05
CA ASN A 106 4.64 -0.38 -1.39
C ASN A 106 4.48 -1.90 -1.29
N GLN A 107 5.44 -2.60 -0.70
CA GLN A 107 5.45 -4.06 -0.53
C GLN A 107 5.48 -4.84 -1.87
N GLN A 108 5.84 -4.19 -2.96
CA GLN A 108 5.99 -4.80 -4.27
C GLN A 108 7.43 -4.73 -4.76
N ILE A 109 7.87 -5.77 -5.44
CA ILE A 109 9.18 -5.85 -6.08
C ILE A 109 8.96 -6.01 -7.58
N TYR A 110 9.69 -5.23 -8.36
CA TYR A 110 9.68 -5.21 -9.81
C TYR A 110 10.96 -5.84 -10.33
N LEU A 111 10.83 -6.87 -11.15
CA LEU A 111 11.97 -7.56 -11.77
C LEU A 111 12.37 -6.85 -13.07
N ASN A 112 13.64 -6.97 -13.40
CA ASN A 112 14.19 -6.42 -14.64
C ASN A 112 13.90 -7.35 -15.81
N HIS A 113 12.75 -7.20 -16.45
CA HIS A 113 12.31 -8.03 -17.57
C HIS A 113 13.29 -8.02 -18.74
N LYS A 114 13.92 -6.86 -19.04
CA LYS A 114 14.91 -6.75 -20.11
C LYS A 114 16.14 -7.63 -19.87
N LEU A 115 16.59 -7.70 -18.62
CA LEU A 115 17.69 -8.59 -18.24
C LEU A 115 17.29 -10.05 -18.35
N LEU A 116 16.07 -10.39 -17.88
CA LEU A 116 15.56 -11.77 -17.95
C LEU A 116 15.44 -12.24 -19.39
N GLU A 117 14.88 -11.42 -20.29
CA GLU A 117 14.81 -11.71 -21.73
C GLU A 117 16.20 -11.87 -22.34
N LYS A 118 17.14 -10.97 -22.06
CA LYS A 118 18.51 -11.06 -22.56
C LYS A 118 19.23 -12.34 -22.13
N LYS A 119 18.90 -12.86 -20.96
CA LYS A 119 19.47 -14.10 -20.42
C LYS A 119 18.64 -15.35 -20.75
N GLU A 120 17.57 -15.20 -21.52
CA GLU A 120 16.63 -16.27 -21.89
C GLU A 120 16.03 -17.00 -20.68
N LEU A 121 15.81 -16.27 -19.58
CA LEU A 121 15.27 -16.81 -18.34
C LEU A 121 13.74 -16.75 -18.32
N ASN A 122 13.12 -17.81 -17.82
CA ASN A 122 11.67 -17.89 -17.70
C ASN A 122 11.17 -17.01 -16.54
N LEU A 123 10.39 -15.96 -16.87
CA LEU A 123 9.87 -15.01 -15.90
C LEU A 123 9.03 -15.70 -14.81
N THR A 124 8.18 -16.66 -15.17
CA THR A 124 7.31 -17.34 -14.19
C THR A 124 8.14 -18.14 -13.19
N GLU A 125 9.20 -18.81 -13.65
CA GLU A 125 10.10 -19.57 -12.78
C GLU A 125 10.86 -18.64 -11.84
N ILE A 126 11.38 -17.52 -12.35
CA ILE A 126 12.07 -16.52 -11.54
C ILE A 126 11.13 -15.90 -10.50
N GLN A 127 9.90 -15.56 -10.87
CA GLN A 127 8.89 -15.06 -9.96
C GLN A 127 8.60 -16.06 -8.84
N GLN A 128 8.46 -17.34 -9.16
CA GLN A 128 8.19 -18.37 -8.18
C GLN A 128 9.35 -18.58 -7.21
N LYS A 129 10.57 -18.75 -7.70
CA LYS A 129 11.77 -18.89 -6.87
C LYS A 129 12.01 -17.66 -6.01
N SER A 130 11.73 -16.48 -6.54
CA SER A 130 11.83 -15.24 -5.79
C SER A 130 10.79 -15.18 -4.65
N ALA A 131 9.55 -15.61 -4.90
CA ALA A 131 8.54 -15.68 -3.87
C ALA A 131 8.91 -16.67 -2.77
N GLU A 132 9.39 -17.87 -3.12
CA GLU A 132 9.86 -18.88 -2.18
C GLU A 132 11.04 -18.38 -1.33
N PHE A 133 11.98 -17.64 -1.94
CA PHE A 133 13.07 -17.02 -1.21
C PHE A 133 12.57 -15.95 -0.22
N LEU A 134 11.64 -15.11 -0.63
CA LEU A 134 11.09 -14.05 0.22
C LEU A 134 10.30 -14.59 1.41
N MET A 135 9.70 -15.78 1.30
CA MET A 135 9.03 -16.44 2.42
C MET A 135 9.95 -16.81 3.58
N GLN A 136 11.25 -16.81 3.38
CA GLN A 136 12.23 -17.13 4.43
C GLN A 136 12.55 -15.93 5.33
N PHE A 137 12.08 -14.74 5.00
CA PHE A 137 12.34 -13.54 5.79
C PHE A 137 11.39 -13.42 6.97
N SER A 138 11.94 -13.04 8.11
CA SER A 138 11.14 -12.71 9.29
C SER A 138 10.16 -11.58 8.98
N GLY A 139 8.92 -11.73 9.41
CA GLY A 139 7.85 -10.75 9.18
C GLY A 139 7.10 -10.93 7.87
N VAL A 140 7.54 -11.80 6.97
CA VAL A 140 6.77 -12.15 5.78
C VAL A 140 5.72 -13.19 6.15
N ASN A 141 4.45 -12.86 5.89
CA ASN A 141 3.34 -13.79 6.01
C ASN A 141 3.21 -14.63 4.75
N GLU A 142 3.24 -13.97 3.59
CA GLU A 142 3.14 -14.62 2.29
C GLU A 142 3.83 -13.76 1.21
N ALA A 143 4.38 -14.38 0.19
CA ALA A 143 4.92 -13.73 -0.99
C ALA A 143 4.20 -14.25 -2.23
N TYR A 144 3.56 -13.36 -2.96
CA TYR A 144 2.77 -13.69 -4.13
C TYR A 144 3.50 -13.30 -5.41
N SER A 145 3.68 -14.25 -6.30
CA SER A 145 4.09 -13.94 -7.68
C SER A 145 2.92 -13.38 -8.49
N ALA A 146 3.20 -12.55 -9.47
CA ALA A 146 2.20 -12.04 -10.43
C ALA A 146 1.39 -13.18 -11.07
N ASN A 147 2.07 -14.26 -11.44
CA ASN A 147 1.42 -15.44 -12.00
C ASN A 147 0.43 -16.08 -11.03
N ARG A 148 0.80 -16.24 -9.75
CA ARG A 148 -0.09 -16.78 -8.71
C ARG A 148 -1.31 -15.88 -8.47
N LEU A 149 -1.11 -14.55 -8.48
CA LEU A 149 -2.22 -13.60 -8.32
C LEU A 149 -3.19 -13.62 -9.49
N LEU A 150 -2.72 -13.84 -10.71
CA LEU A 150 -3.57 -13.82 -11.91
C LEU A 150 -4.26 -15.15 -12.17
N LEU A 151 -3.57 -16.27 -11.96
CA LEU A 151 -4.00 -17.61 -12.38
C LEU A 151 -4.23 -18.58 -11.20
N GLY A 152 -3.78 -18.24 -10.00
CA GLY A 152 -3.90 -19.10 -8.82
C GLY A 152 -5.32 -19.26 -8.31
N SER A 153 -5.52 -20.27 -7.46
CA SER A 153 -6.78 -20.55 -6.78
C SER A 153 -7.19 -19.35 -5.90
N TRP A 154 -8.49 -19.16 -5.78
CA TRP A 154 -9.06 -18.12 -4.95
C TRP A 154 -9.08 -18.57 -3.48
N THR A 155 -8.32 -17.87 -2.64
CA THR A 155 -8.43 -17.93 -1.18
C THR A 155 -8.82 -16.55 -0.63
N PRO A 156 -9.38 -16.46 0.59
CA PRO A 156 -9.76 -15.17 1.17
C PRO A 156 -8.60 -14.16 1.24
N GLU A 157 -7.38 -14.64 1.49
CA GLU A 157 -6.16 -13.83 1.57
C GLU A 157 -5.77 -13.28 0.19
N ILE A 158 -5.72 -14.15 -0.81
CA ILE A 158 -5.40 -13.77 -2.20
C ILE A 158 -6.43 -12.78 -2.74
N TYR A 159 -7.70 -12.92 -2.38
CA TYR A 159 -8.76 -12.04 -2.86
C TYR A 159 -8.49 -10.56 -2.56
N LYS A 160 -8.08 -10.23 -1.33
CA LYS A 160 -7.77 -8.84 -0.93
C LYS A 160 -6.63 -8.26 -1.75
N ILE A 161 -5.55 -9.02 -1.91
CA ILE A 161 -4.35 -8.58 -2.64
C ILE A 161 -4.65 -8.45 -4.13
N ARG A 162 -5.37 -9.42 -4.69
CA ARG A 162 -5.75 -9.45 -6.10
C ARG A 162 -6.64 -8.29 -6.50
N ASN A 163 -7.56 -7.84 -5.64
CA ASN A 163 -8.40 -6.66 -5.90
C ASN A 163 -7.59 -5.36 -6.05
N GLY A 164 -6.44 -5.27 -5.37
CA GLY A 164 -5.50 -4.15 -5.51
C GLY A 164 -4.46 -4.34 -6.61
N TYR A 165 -4.40 -5.52 -7.23
CA TYR A 165 -3.37 -5.86 -8.21
C TYR A 165 -3.75 -5.44 -9.64
N HIS A 166 -2.85 -4.77 -10.33
CA HIS A 166 -3.04 -4.38 -11.72
C HIS A 166 -1.91 -4.92 -12.59
N ARG A 167 -2.24 -5.80 -13.56
CA ARG A 167 -1.30 -6.55 -14.40
C ARG A 167 -0.16 -5.73 -15.05
N LYS A 168 -0.41 -4.47 -15.41
CA LYS A 168 0.57 -3.61 -16.11
C LYS A 168 1.30 -2.63 -15.20
N ARG A 169 0.89 -2.49 -13.93
CA ARG A 169 1.41 -1.45 -13.03
C ARG A 169 1.92 -1.99 -11.72
N SER A 170 1.37 -3.12 -11.27
CA SER A 170 1.84 -3.77 -10.05
C SER A 170 3.12 -4.55 -10.30
N GLY A 171 3.89 -4.78 -9.23
CA GLY A 171 5.14 -5.51 -9.27
C GLY A 171 4.99 -6.98 -9.62
N ASP A 172 6.09 -7.62 -9.93
CA ASP A 172 6.17 -9.05 -10.19
C ASP A 172 5.95 -9.90 -8.95
N LEU A 173 6.28 -9.32 -7.79
CA LEU A 173 6.13 -9.94 -6.47
C LEU A 173 5.41 -8.97 -5.55
N VAL A 174 4.46 -9.48 -4.77
CA VAL A 174 3.75 -8.74 -3.73
C VAL A 174 3.99 -9.45 -2.41
N ILE A 175 4.48 -8.71 -1.42
CA ILE A 175 4.80 -9.24 -0.10
C ILE A 175 3.68 -8.86 0.86
N ASP A 176 3.11 -9.86 1.51
CA ASP A 176 2.21 -9.68 2.64
C ASP A 176 3.02 -9.83 3.93
N VAL A 177 2.90 -8.82 4.80
CA VAL A 177 3.68 -8.75 6.05
C VAL A 177 2.78 -9.15 7.21
N LEU A 178 3.32 -9.89 8.16
CA LEU A 178 2.61 -10.35 9.35
C LEU A 178 2.02 -9.18 10.15
N PRO A 179 0.81 -9.35 10.72
CA PRO A 179 0.22 -8.38 11.62
C PRO A 179 1.13 -8.10 12.83
N GLY A 180 1.13 -6.85 13.29
CA GLY A 180 1.98 -6.41 14.39
C GLY A 180 3.42 -6.04 13.99
N TRP A 181 3.81 -6.32 12.74
CA TRP A 181 5.09 -5.87 12.21
C TRP A 181 4.98 -4.45 11.65
N THR A 182 6.03 -3.68 11.81
CA THR A 182 6.13 -2.32 11.28
C THR A 182 6.89 -2.32 9.97
N ILE A 183 6.23 -1.94 8.88
CA ILE A 183 6.89 -1.70 7.61
C ILE A 183 7.64 -0.38 7.71
N VAL A 184 8.96 -0.45 7.63
CA VAL A 184 9.84 0.72 7.73
C VAL A 184 10.16 1.23 6.33
N ASN A 185 9.94 2.52 6.13
CA ASN A 185 10.27 3.21 4.88
C ASN A 185 11.52 4.07 5.05
N GLU A 186 12.69 3.52 4.73
CA GLU A 186 13.98 4.21 4.87
C GLU A 186 14.13 5.43 3.93
N ASN A 187 13.25 5.59 2.95
CA ASN A 187 13.28 6.70 1.98
C ASN A 187 12.44 7.92 2.42
N GLY A 188 12.15 8.05 3.71
CA GLY A 188 11.46 9.22 4.27
C GLY A 188 9.92 9.17 4.14
N GLY A 189 9.35 8.01 3.84
CA GLY A 189 7.91 7.78 3.93
C GLY A 189 7.49 7.35 5.33
N GLU A 190 6.18 7.24 5.55
CA GLU A 190 5.63 6.77 6.84
C GLU A 190 5.98 5.31 7.10
N ASN A 191 6.33 5.03 8.35
CA ASN A 191 6.32 3.67 8.87
C ASN A 191 4.88 3.26 9.15
N LYS A 192 4.55 2.01 8.86
CA LYS A 192 3.18 1.53 8.97
C LYS A 192 3.13 0.19 9.70
N VAL A 193 2.38 0.14 10.81
CA VAL A 193 2.11 -1.13 11.50
C VAL A 193 1.06 -1.91 10.71
N VAL A 194 1.35 -3.16 10.41
CA VAL A 194 0.43 -4.05 9.68
C VAL A 194 -0.67 -4.54 10.61
N ARG A 195 -1.92 -4.37 10.17
CA ARG A 195 -3.12 -4.81 10.90
C ARG A 195 -3.94 -5.77 10.06
N HIS A 196 -4.46 -6.81 10.68
CA HIS A 196 -5.42 -7.73 10.05
C HIS A 196 -6.88 -7.34 10.33
N SER A 197 -7.11 -6.49 11.33
CA SER A 197 -8.44 -6.04 11.69
C SER A 197 -9.07 -5.19 10.59
N TYR A 198 -10.37 -5.31 10.44
CA TYR A 198 -11.15 -4.42 9.58
C TYR A 198 -11.03 -2.98 10.08
N ILE A 199 -10.66 -2.08 9.20
CA ILE A 199 -10.57 -0.65 9.49
C ILE A 199 -11.72 0.02 8.74
N PRO A 200 -12.76 0.50 9.45
CA PRO A 200 -13.86 1.19 8.81
C PRO A 200 -13.38 2.51 8.23
N SER A 201 -13.72 2.74 6.98
CA SER A 201 -13.45 4.01 6.29
C SER A 201 -14.77 4.72 6.01
N PRO A 202 -14.86 6.03 6.22
CA PRO A 202 -16.06 6.76 5.83
C PRO A 202 -16.24 6.70 4.31
N LEU A 203 -17.48 6.60 3.88
CA LEU A 203 -17.85 6.65 2.48
C LEU A 203 -19.04 7.60 2.33
N ILE A 204 -18.77 8.79 1.81
CA ILE A 204 -19.76 9.84 1.64
C ILE A 204 -19.99 10.05 0.15
N PHE A 205 -21.26 10.08 -0.23
CA PHE A 205 -21.70 10.39 -1.59
C PHE A 205 -22.52 11.67 -1.59
N MET A 206 -22.28 12.54 -2.56
CA MET A 206 -23.08 13.73 -2.80
C MET A 206 -23.30 13.89 -4.30
N GLY A 207 -24.55 14.08 -4.72
CA GLY A 207 -24.91 14.30 -6.12
C GLY A 207 -26.43 14.31 -6.35
N HIS A 208 -26.86 14.73 -7.53
CA HIS A 208 -28.29 14.92 -7.86
C HIS A 208 -29.16 13.68 -7.63
N SER A 209 -28.63 12.49 -7.92
CA SER A 209 -29.39 11.23 -7.82
C SER A 209 -29.14 10.50 -6.49
N VAL A 210 -28.40 11.08 -5.58
CA VAL A 210 -28.11 10.49 -4.28
C VAL A 210 -29.18 10.90 -3.29
N LYS A 211 -29.91 9.92 -2.75
CA LYS A 211 -30.89 10.16 -1.71
C LYS A 211 -30.18 10.31 -0.37
N PRO A 212 -30.57 11.29 0.48
CA PRO A 212 -30.05 11.40 1.84
C PRO A 212 -30.37 10.12 2.61
N ALA A 213 -29.33 9.49 3.13
CA ALA A 213 -29.42 8.32 4.01
C ALA A 213 -28.18 8.30 4.92
N VAL A 214 -28.33 7.73 6.11
CA VAL A 214 -27.26 7.51 7.09
C VAL A 214 -27.11 6.01 7.31
#